data_352e98c1def8e43e367df7ca5ca73970
#
_entry.id   352e98c1def8e43e367df7ca5ca73970
#
_cell.length_a   1.000
_cell.length_b   1.000
_cell.length_c   1.000
_cell.angle_alpha   90.00
_cell.angle_beta   90.00
_cell.angle_gamma   90.00
#
_symmetry.space_group_name_H-M   'P 1'
#
loop_
_entity.id
_entity.type
_entity.pdbx_description
1 polymer ?
#
loop_
_entity_poly.entity_id
_entity_poly.type
_entity_poly.pdbx_seq_one_letter_code
_entity_poly.pdbx_strand_id
1 'polypeptide(L)'
;PAVTPEPAAAEIMLEKKYVMTDADVSGYNMTAAQLGNYEYSLLFHEDGTVKLVIAGADIPGLTWVFGKAPTEAGEVDGIVINYYTQALYIVPTEKGCDMDYFGSMLIHFAPEESAK
;
A
#
# COMPACT_ATOMS: atom_id res chain seq x y z
N PRO A 1 13.51 20.48 10.33
CA PRO A 1 13.13 20.12 10.32
C PRO A 1 12.79 19.11 10.03
N ALA A 2 13.19 18.97 10.05
CA ALA A 2 13.11 18.03 9.69
C ALA A 2 12.14 17.29 9.99
N VAL A 3 11.54 17.61 10.37
CA VAL A 3 10.66 16.99 10.61
C VAL A 3 10.25 16.16 9.75
N THR A 4 9.96 15.18 9.90
CA THR A 4 9.48 14.28 9.13
C THR A 4 8.09 14.31 9.25
N PRO A 5 7.46 15.03 8.60
CA PRO A 5 6.04 15.10 8.67
C PRO A 5 5.39 13.91 8.11
N GLU A 6 6.14 13.14 7.41
CA GLU A 6 5.53 12.06 6.75
C GLU A 6 5.04 11.00 7.66
N PRO A 7 5.63 10.73 8.77
CA PRO A 7 5.01 9.81 9.70
C PRO A 7 3.59 10.21 10.03
N ALA A 8 3.32 11.50 10.07
CA ALA A 8 1.95 11.92 10.33
C ALA A 8 1.04 11.58 9.17
N ALA A 9 1.51 11.76 7.94
CA ALA A 9 0.69 11.40 6.80
C ALA A 9 0.45 9.90 6.76
N ALA A 10 1.45 9.11 7.09
CA ALA A 10 1.30 7.67 7.13
C ALA A 10 0.41 7.23 8.29
N GLU A 11 0.45 7.97 9.41
CA GLU A 11 -0.37 7.61 10.57
C GLU A 11 -1.85 7.65 10.26
N ILE A 12 -2.29 8.53 9.37
CA ILE A 12 -3.71 8.60 9.08
C ILE A 12 -4.21 7.39 8.31
N MET A 13 -3.29 6.53 7.88
CA MET A 13 -3.66 5.30 7.20
C MET A 13 -3.97 4.17 8.19
N LEU A 14 -3.68 4.35 9.46
CA LEU A 14 -3.85 3.27 10.44
C LEU A 14 -5.33 3.03 10.72
N GLU A 15 -5.67 1.77 10.87
CA GLU A 15 -7.04 1.33 11.19
C GLU A 15 -8.06 1.75 10.12
N LYS A 16 -7.61 1.89 8.88
CA LYS A 16 -8.49 2.17 7.74
C LYS A 16 -8.24 1.13 6.67
N LYS A 17 -9.31 0.65 6.07
CA LYS A 17 -9.18 -0.32 4.99
C LYS A 17 -8.99 0.42 3.68
N TYR A 18 -7.97 0.03 2.94
CA TYR A 18 -7.67 0.58 1.62
C TYR A 18 -7.91 -0.51 0.59
N VAL A 19 -8.54 -0.16 -0.52
CA VAL A 19 -8.85 -1.11 -1.59
C VAL A 19 -8.25 -0.62 -2.89
N MET A 20 -7.88 -1.54 -3.76
CA MET A 20 -7.30 -1.21 -5.04
C MET A 20 -8.33 -0.54 -5.94
N THR A 21 -7.94 0.56 -6.54
CA THR A 21 -8.77 1.21 -7.56
C THR A 21 -8.29 0.77 -8.94
N ASP A 22 -6.98 0.67 -9.11
CA ASP A 22 -6.37 0.28 -10.38
C ASP A 22 -4.93 -0.09 -10.10
N ALA A 23 -4.24 -0.60 -11.10
CA ALA A 23 -2.84 -0.95 -10.97
C ALA A 23 -2.14 -0.79 -12.31
N ASP A 24 -0.85 -0.48 -12.26
CA ASP A 24 -0.04 -0.42 -13.47
C ASP A 24 0.70 -1.75 -13.60
N VAL A 25 0.42 -2.48 -14.66
CA VAL A 25 0.99 -3.80 -14.89
C VAL A 25 1.74 -3.77 -16.21
N SER A 26 3.06 -3.95 -16.13
CA SER A 26 3.91 -3.95 -17.33
C SER A 26 3.73 -2.71 -18.19
N GLY A 27 3.54 -1.55 -17.53
CA GLY A 27 3.39 -0.29 -18.24
C GLY A 27 1.97 0.03 -18.66
N TYR A 28 1.02 -0.85 -18.37
CA TYR A 28 -0.39 -0.60 -18.73
C TYR A 28 -1.21 -0.41 -17.48
N ASN A 29 -2.05 0.62 -17.46
CA ASN A 29 -2.95 0.83 -16.33
C ASN A 29 -4.18 -0.04 -16.50
N MET A 30 -4.48 -0.85 -15.48
CA MET A 30 -5.61 -1.78 -15.51
C MET A 30 -6.51 -1.52 -14.33
N THR A 31 -7.81 -1.55 -14.58
CA THR A 31 -8.79 -1.39 -13.52
C THR A 31 -8.97 -2.69 -12.75
N ALA A 32 -9.64 -2.61 -11.60
CA ALA A 32 -9.92 -3.82 -10.83
C ALA A 32 -10.71 -4.83 -11.66
N ALA A 33 -11.65 -4.34 -12.48
CA ALA A 33 -12.42 -5.23 -13.32
C ALA A 33 -11.56 -5.94 -14.35
N GLN A 34 -10.60 -5.22 -14.92
CA GLN A 34 -9.69 -5.83 -15.89
C GLN A 34 -8.77 -6.86 -15.24
N LEU A 35 -8.57 -6.75 -13.93
CA LEU A 35 -7.75 -7.70 -13.18
C LEU A 35 -8.57 -8.80 -12.54
N GLY A 36 -9.84 -8.97 -12.95
CA GLY A 36 -10.66 -10.08 -12.50
C GLY A 36 -11.54 -9.81 -11.31
N ASN A 37 -11.58 -8.57 -10.83
CA ASN A 37 -12.37 -8.17 -9.67
C ASN A 37 -11.99 -8.93 -8.39
N TYR A 38 -10.73 -9.37 -8.31
CA TYR A 38 -10.25 -9.98 -7.06
C TYR A 38 -9.99 -8.89 -6.04
N GLU A 39 -10.14 -9.25 -4.79
CA GLU A 39 -9.86 -8.28 -3.73
C GLU A 39 -8.37 -8.02 -3.62
N TYR A 40 -8.00 -6.74 -3.59
CA TYR A 40 -6.67 -6.30 -3.23
C TYR A 40 -6.89 -5.22 -2.18
N SER A 41 -6.45 -5.48 -0.96
CA SER A 41 -6.73 -4.53 0.12
C SER A 41 -5.60 -4.51 1.14
N LEU A 42 -5.56 -3.41 1.90
CA LEU A 42 -4.57 -3.20 2.95
C LEU A 42 -5.30 -2.65 4.18
N LEU A 43 -4.89 -3.14 5.34
CA LEU A 43 -5.39 -2.60 6.60
C LEU A 43 -4.23 -2.65 7.60
N PHE A 44 -3.74 -1.46 7.98
CA PHE A 44 -2.63 -1.35 8.92
C PHE A 44 -3.20 -1.16 10.32
N HIS A 45 -2.80 -2.04 11.24
CA HIS A 45 -3.24 -1.96 12.63
C HIS A 45 -2.19 -1.25 13.47
N GLU A 46 -2.64 -0.52 14.46
CA GLU A 46 -1.74 0.26 15.32
C GLU A 46 -0.76 -0.61 16.08
N ASP A 47 -1.08 -1.90 16.25
CA ASP A 47 -0.19 -2.80 16.98
C ASP A 47 0.97 -3.32 16.13
N GLY A 48 1.11 -2.84 14.89
CA GLY A 48 2.22 -3.25 14.03
C GLY A 48 1.91 -4.42 13.11
N THR A 49 0.68 -4.91 13.12
CA THR A 49 0.30 -5.95 12.17
C THR A 49 -0.42 -5.33 10.98
N VAL A 50 -0.46 -6.04 9.87
CA VAL A 50 -1.13 -5.56 8.68
C VAL A 50 -1.85 -6.72 8.02
N LYS A 51 -3.07 -6.45 7.56
CA LYS A 51 -3.81 -7.41 6.77
C LYS A 51 -3.63 -7.03 5.30
N LEU A 52 -3.02 -7.92 4.54
CA LEU A 52 -2.79 -7.72 3.12
C LEU A 52 -3.53 -8.80 2.36
N VAL A 53 -4.38 -8.40 1.43
CA VAL A 53 -5.09 -9.33 0.57
C VAL A 53 -4.64 -9.05 -0.86
N ILE A 54 -4.16 -10.08 -1.54
CA ILE A 54 -3.68 -9.98 -2.92
C ILE A 54 -4.44 -11.00 -3.74
N ALA A 55 -5.16 -10.53 -4.75
CA ALA A 55 -5.94 -11.37 -5.66
C ALA A 55 -6.87 -12.31 -4.87
N GLY A 56 -7.47 -11.79 -3.82
CA GLY A 56 -8.40 -12.55 -3.00
C GLY A 56 -7.76 -13.45 -1.96
N ALA A 57 -6.44 -13.49 -1.87
CA ALA A 57 -5.75 -14.34 -0.92
C ALA A 57 -5.25 -13.50 0.26
N ASP A 58 -5.66 -13.87 1.46
CA ASP A 58 -5.21 -13.22 2.68
C ASP A 58 -3.83 -13.75 3.02
N ILE A 59 -2.88 -12.85 3.18
CA ILE A 59 -1.49 -13.24 3.45
C ILE A 59 -1.21 -13.00 4.93
N PRO A 60 -1.10 -14.06 5.71
CA PRO A 60 -0.99 -13.92 7.16
C PRO A 60 0.42 -13.63 7.65
N GLY A 61 0.52 -13.18 8.88
CA GLY A 61 1.81 -13.07 9.56
C GLY A 61 2.65 -11.88 9.18
N LEU A 62 2.05 -10.87 8.55
CA LEU A 62 2.80 -9.71 8.12
C LEU A 62 2.79 -8.63 9.19
N THR A 63 3.90 -7.87 9.25
CA THR A 63 4.00 -6.72 10.13
C THR A 63 4.48 -5.53 9.33
N TRP A 64 4.38 -4.35 9.91
CA TRP A 64 4.78 -3.13 9.22
C TRP A 64 5.50 -2.20 10.18
N VAL A 65 6.31 -1.30 9.59
CA VAL A 65 6.97 -0.23 10.33
C VAL A 65 6.95 1.01 9.45
N PHE A 66 7.08 2.17 10.06
CA PHE A 66 7.30 3.38 9.28
C PHE A 66 8.74 3.34 8.76
N GLY A 67 8.93 3.79 7.52
CA GLY A 67 10.26 3.77 6.93
C GLY A 67 10.29 4.50 5.61
N LYS A 68 11.43 4.44 4.95
CA LYS A 68 11.61 5.11 3.67
C LYS A 68 11.20 4.19 2.53
N ALA A 69 10.46 4.73 1.60
CA ALA A 69 10.05 4.01 0.40
C ALA A 69 10.68 4.65 -0.82
N PRO A 70 11.26 3.86 -1.72
CA PRO A 70 11.89 4.42 -2.92
C PRO A 70 10.84 4.83 -3.94
N THR A 71 11.06 5.98 -4.57
CA THR A 71 10.21 6.44 -5.67
C THR A 71 11.13 6.98 -6.76
N GLU A 72 10.54 7.32 -7.89
CA GLU A 72 11.31 7.92 -8.98
C GLU A 72 11.90 9.26 -8.57
N ALA A 73 11.27 9.93 -7.64
CA ALA A 73 11.74 11.23 -7.18
C ALA A 73 12.69 11.11 -6.00
N GLY A 74 13.02 9.90 -5.58
CA GLY A 74 13.88 9.66 -4.43
C GLY A 74 13.10 8.96 -3.34
N GLU A 75 13.71 8.86 -2.17
CA GLU A 75 13.05 8.19 -1.04
C GLU A 75 12.07 9.13 -0.35
N VAL A 76 10.93 8.58 0.04
CA VAL A 76 9.93 9.34 0.79
C VAL A 76 9.56 8.54 2.02
N ASP A 77 9.03 9.22 3.02
CA ASP A 77 8.57 8.54 4.24
C ASP A 77 7.27 7.83 3.93
N GLY A 78 7.20 6.59 4.32
CA GLY A 78 6.03 5.76 4.08
C GLY A 78 5.96 4.63 5.06
N ILE A 79 5.41 3.51 4.61
CA ILE A 79 5.28 2.31 5.43
C ILE A 79 5.99 1.16 4.72
N VAL A 80 6.70 0.35 5.49
CA VAL A 80 7.38 -0.83 4.97
C VAL A 80 6.71 -2.05 5.57
N ILE A 81 6.20 -2.92 4.72
CA ILE A 81 5.60 -4.17 5.16
C ILE A 81 6.68 -5.24 5.11
N ASN A 82 6.84 -5.93 6.22
CA ASN A 82 7.77 -7.06 6.29
C ASN A 82 7.08 -8.28 5.71
N TYR A 83 7.45 -8.61 4.47
CA TYR A 83 6.84 -9.73 3.74
C TYR A 83 7.83 -10.88 3.77
N TYR A 84 7.82 -11.57 4.91
CA TYR A 84 8.74 -12.70 5.15
C TYR A 84 10.20 -12.22 5.01
N THR A 85 10.91 -12.62 3.96
CA THR A 85 12.30 -12.21 3.77
C THR A 85 12.44 -10.98 2.89
N GLN A 86 11.32 -10.38 2.49
CA GLN A 86 11.36 -9.24 1.58
C GLN A 86 10.59 -8.08 2.19
N ALA A 87 10.58 -6.95 1.49
CA ALA A 87 9.89 -5.77 1.96
C ALA A 87 8.97 -5.24 0.85
N LEU A 88 7.78 -4.81 1.25
CA LEU A 88 6.87 -4.11 0.36
C LEU A 88 6.80 -2.67 0.84
N TYR A 89 6.91 -1.74 -0.09
CA TYR A 89 6.95 -0.32 0.24
C TYR A 89 5.63 0.33 -0.11
N ILE A 90 5.08 1.06 0.86
CA ILE A 90 3.81 1.75 0.72
C ILE A 90 4.09 3.24 0.72
N VAL A 91 3.67 3.93 -0.35
CA VAL A 91 3.88 5.36 -0.49
C VAL A 91 2.53 6.05 -0.35
N PRO A 92 2.33 6.87 0.70
CA PRO A 92 1.06 7.61 0.83
C PRO A 92 0.89 8.58 -0.32
N THR A 93 -0.34 8.71 -0.81
CA THR A 93 -0.67 9.64 -1.88
C THR A 93 -1.91 10.43 -1.48
N GLU A 94 -2.26 11.42 -2.29
CA GLU A 94 -3.46 12.21 -2.04
C GLU A 94 -4.72 11.37 -2.05
N LYS A 95 -4.74 10.32 -2.86
CA LYS A 95 -5.93 9.48 -3.00
C LYS A 95 -5.93 8.31 -2.03
N GLY A 96 -4.79 7.96 -1.50
CA GLY A 96 -4.66 6.83 -0.58
C GLY A 96 -3.21 6.41 -0.51
N CYS A 97 -2.83 5.37 -1.22
CA CYS A 97 -1.43 4.95 -1.24
C CYS A 97 -1.15 4.07 -2.45
N ASP A 98 0.13 3.93 -2.75
CA ASP A 98 0.60 3.06 -3.82
C ASP A 98 1.50 2.00 -3.22
N MET A 99 1.46 0.79 -3.77
CA MET A 99 2.33 -0.29 -3.36
C MET A 99 2.98 -0.91 -4.58
N ASP A 100 4.31 -0.97 -4.57
CA ASP A 100 5.05 -1.65 -5.63
C ASP A 100 5.15 -3.11 -5.23
N TYR A 101 4.42 -3.97 -5.92
CA TYR A 101 4.38 -5.38 -5.59
C TYR A 101 5.53 -6.10 -6.32
N PHE A 102 6.71 -6.01 -5.74
CA PHE A 102 7.94 -6.70 -6.19
C PHE A 102 8.29 -6.39 -7.65
N GLY A 103 7.95 -5.18 -8.10
CA GLY A 103 8.27 -4.78 -9.48
C GLY A 103 7.34 -5.33 -10.52
N SER A 104 6.42 -6.23 -10.16
CA SER A 104 5.51 -6.80 -11.15
C SER A 104 4.32 -5.91 -11.43
N MET A 105 3.90 -5.12 -10.46
CA MET A 105 2.85 -4.14 -10.68
C MET A 105 2.88 -3.08 -9.59
N LEU A 106 2.38 -1.91 -9.94
CA LEU A 106 2.23 -0.81 -8.99
C LEU A 106 0.74 -0.67 -8.71
N ILE A 107 0.33 -0.98 -7.50
CA ILE A 107 -1.08 -1.03 -7.13
C ILE A 107 -1.46 0.29 -6.48
N HIS A 108 -2.55 0.89 -6.96
CA HIS A 108 -3.06 2.15 -6.42
C HIS A 108 -4.25 1.84 -5.52
N PHE A 109 -4.17 2.30 -4.29
CA PHE A 109 -5.21 2.05 -3.29
C PHE A 109 -5.87 3.36 -2.88
N ALA A 110 -7.14 3.26 -2.49
CA ALA A 110 -7.86 4.38 -1.90
C ALA A 110 -8.63 3.86 -0.69
N PRO A 111 -8.94 4.71 0.29
CA PRO A 111 -9.76 4.28 1.41
C PRO A 111 -11.09 3.74 0.92
N GLU A 112 -11.54 2.66 1.51
CA GLU A 112 -12.77 2.03 1.07
C GLU A 112 -13.95 3.00 1.09
N GLU A 113 -13.99 3.86 2.08
CA GLU A 113 -15.05 4.84 2.17
C GLU A 113 -15.05 5.81 1.01
N SER A 114 -13.86 6.18 0.54
CA SER A 114 -13.75 7.13 -0.57
C SER A 114 -13.97 6.47 -1.91
N ALA A 115 -13.91 5.17 -1.96
CA ALA A 115 -14.05 4.47 -3.24
C ALA A 115 -15.50 4.43 -3.73
N LYS A 116 -16.40 4.93 -2.94
CA LYS A 116 -17.81 4.93 -3.36
C LYS A 116 -18.10 6.02 -4.37
#